data_c8076ac905dc595a329689b360bb2543
#
_entry.id   c8076ac905dc595a329689b360bb2543
#
_cell.length_a   1.000
_cell.length_b   1.000
_cell.length_c   1.000
_cell.angle_alpha   90.00
_cell.angle_beta   90.00
_cell.angle_gamma   90.00
#
_symmetry.space_group_name_H-M   'P 1'
#
loop_
_entity.id
_entity.type
_entity.pdbx_description
1 polymer ?
#
loop_
_entity_poly.entity_id
_entity_poly.type
_entity_poly.pdbx_seq_one_letter_code
_entity_poly.pdbx_strand_id
1 'polypeptide(L)'
;TEGKTTIHASLETTVRPGRVDKHITLVDGQTILYQRHVISGMAGPMSFGHHAMLKFPEKAGSGLVSTSPFVLGRTAPEPVELPENQGYSILEPDTSFESLDGVQTVTGETADLSRYPARRGFEDLLMLVNDPDVPLAWTAVSFPEEGYVWFSLKNPALLKQTIFWISNMGRYYHPWDGRHINVMGLEDVTSYFHYG
;
A
#
# COMPACT_ATOMS: atom_id res chain seq x y z
N THR A 1 18.72 25.27 -4.23
CA THR A 1 20.15 24.88 -4.39
C THR A 1 20.34 24.39 -5.81
N GLU A 2 21.48 24.78 -6.40
CA GLU A 2 21.86 24.39 -7.76
C GLU A 2 21.73 22.87 -7.93
N GLY A 3 21.08 22.41 -8.99
CA GLY A 3 20.85 21.00 -9.26
C GLY A 3 19.67 20.32 -8.53
N LYS A 4 18.82 21.08 -7.81
CA LYS A 4 17.63 20.52 -7.13
C LYS A 4 16.44 21.46 -7.21
N THR A 5 15.27 20.90 -7.54
CA THR A 5 13.97 21.58 -7.45
C THR A 5 13.10 20.89 -6.43
N THR A 6 12.58 21.64 -5.45
CA THR A 6 11.72 21.08 -4.39
C THR A 6 10.42 21.87 -4.29
N ILE A 7 9.31 21.14 -4.31
CA ILE A 7 8.00 21.65 -3.89
C ILE A 7 7.85 21.34 -2.41
N HIS A 8 7.49 22.35 -1.61
CA HIS A 8 7.17 22.22 -0.20
C HIS A 8 5.70 22.57 0.01
N ALA A 9 4.97 21.66 0.63
CA ALA A 9 3.59 21.87 1.05
C ALA A 9 3.48 21.61 2.56
N SER A 10 2.65 22.38 3.24
CA SER A 10 2.42 22.27 4.69
C SER A 10 0.93 22.13 4.98
N LEU A 11 0.60 21.31 5.98
CA LEU A 11 -0.75 21.11 6.49
C LEU A 11 -0.74 21.17 8.01
N GLU A 12 -1.56 22.06 8.58
CA GLU A 12 -1.92 22.00 10.00
C GLU A 12 -3.05 20.98 10.17
N THR A 13 -2.84 19.99 11.02
CA THR A 13 -3.79 18.88 11.21
C THR A 13 -4.86 19.25 12.21
N THR A 14 -6.11 18.83 11.96
CA THR A 14 -7.29 19.24 12.75
C THR A 14 -7.71 18.21 13.79
N VAL A 15 -7.57 16.91 13.52
CA VAL A 15 -8.00 15.84 14.43
C VAL A 15 -7.01 15.69 15.59
N ARG A 16 -5.72 15.60 15.27
CA ARG A 16 -4.64 15.64 16.26
C ARG A 16 -3.79 16.88 15.95
N PRO A 17 -3.77 17.88 16.84
CA PRO A 17 -3.02 19.10 16.59
C PRO A 17 -1.55 18.81 16.28
N GLY A 18 -1.09 19.38 15.19
CA GLY A 18 0.27 19.20 14.71
C GLY A 18 0.40 19.68 13.27
N ARG A 19 1.56 19.47 12.70
CA ARG A 19 1.89 19.89 11.34
C ARG A 19 2.53 18.78 10.55
N VAL A 20 2.17 18.68 9.30
CA VAL A 20 2.82 17.81 8.30
C VAL A 20 3.41 18.67 7.19
N ASP A 21 4.72 18.57 6.99
CA ASP A 21 5.42 19.19 5.88
C ASP A 21 5.81 18.12 4.87
N LYS A 22 5.36 18.28 3.63
CA LYS A 22 5.69 17.39 2.50
C LYS A 22 6.66 18.07 1.57
N HIS A 23 7.78 17.41 1.29
CA HIS A 23 8.77 17.84 0.32
C HIS A 23 8.80 16.86 -0.85
N ILE A 24 8.67 17.37 -2.06
CA ILE A 24 8.80 16.61 -3.31
C ILE A 24 9.98 17.19 -4.07
N THR A 25 11.01 16.39 -4.30
CA THR A 25 12.29 16.87 -4.85
C THR A 25 12.67 16.11 -6.11
N LEU A 26 13.04 16.86 -7.14
CA LEU A 26 13.77 16.38 -8.31
C LEU A 26 15.23 16.82 -8.21
N VAL A 27 16.15 15.96 -8.67
CA VAL A 27 17.58 16.24 -8.72
C VAL A 27 18.02 16.14 -10.18
N ASP A 28 18.77 17.14 -10.65
CA ASP A 28 19.25 17.18 -12.03
C ASP A 28 20.09 15.94 -12.37
N GLY A 29 19.82 15.37 -13.54
CA GLY A 29 20.49 14.16 -14.00
C GLY A 29 20.01 12.84 -13.35
N GLN A 30 18.98 12.89 -12.48
CA GLN A 30 18.37 11.72 -11.89
C GLN A 30 16.94 11.51 -12.41
N THR A 31 16.52 10.25 -12.55
CA THR A 31 15.16 9.85 -12.96
C THR A 31 14.30 9.44 -11.75
N ILE A 32 14.56 10.01 -10.57
CA ILE A 32 13.94 9.67 -9.30
C ILE A 32 13.17 10.87 -8.76
N LEU A 33 11.94 10.62 -8.29
CA LEU A 33 11.17 11.58 -7.50
C LEU A 33 11.33 11.25 -6.02
N TYR A 34 11.96 12.14 -5.27
CA TYR A 34 12.12 11.99 -3.82
C TYR A 34 10.94 12.60 -3.08
N GLN A 35 10.39 11.87 -2.12
CA GLN A 35 9.35 12.38 -1.22
C GLN A 35 9.81 12.26 0.23
N ARG A 36 9.60 13.33 1.01
CA ARG A 36 9.88 13.37 2.44
C ARG A 36 8.72 14.01 3.16
N HIS A 37 8.27 13.39 4.25
CA HIS A 37 7.29 13.94 5.17
C HIS A 37 7.97 14.22 6.51
N VAL A 38 7.67 15.38 7.09
CA VAL A 38 8.09 15.76 8.44
C VAL A 38 6.82 15.99 9.25
N ILE A 39 6.66 15.22 10.32
CA ILE A 39 5.54 15.33 11.26
C ILE A 39 6.08 16.02 12.52
N SER A 40 5.43 17.08 12.95
CA SER A 40 5.85 17.88 14.11
C SER A 40 4.66 18.35 14.95
N GLY A 41 4.93 18.70 16.23
CA GLY A 41 3.93 19.22 17.15
C GLY A 41 2.92 18.18 17.67
N MET A 42 3.00 16.94 17.21
CA MET A 42 2.17 15.85 17.73
C MET A 42 2.84 15.17 18.93
N ALA A 43 2.05 14.71 19.89
CA ALA A 43 2.53 14.02 21.08
C ALA A 43 1.63 12.83 21.44
N GLY A 44 2.21 11.85 22.15
CA GLY A 44 1.54 10.63 22.61
C GLY A 44 1.50 9.52 21.55
N PRO A 45 0.98 8.34 21.90
CA PRO A 45 0.81 7.23 20.99
C PRO A 45 -0.09 7.60 19.83
N MET A 46 0.27 7.19 18.62
CA MET A 46 -0.54 7.37 17.41
C MET A 46 -0.18 6.35 16.37
N SER A 47 -1.18 5.92 15.62
CA SER A 47 -0.99 5.22 14.36
C SER A 47 -0.72 6.25 13.26
N PHE A 48 0.23 5.97 12.41
CA PHE A 48 0.50 6.79 11.24
C PHE A 48 1.05 5.93 10.11
N GLY A 49 1.01 6.45 8.89
CA GLY A 49 1.55 5.77 7.74
C GLY A 49 1.59 6.66 6.51
N HIS A 50 2.19 6.12 5.47
CA HIS A 50 2.23 6.70 4.14
C HIS A 50 1.27 5.93 3.23
N HIS A 51 0.19 6.55 2.80
CA HIS A 51 -0.87 5.95 1.98
C HIS A 51 -0.55 6.13 0.49
N ALA A 52 0.36 5.30 -0.03
CA ALA A 52 0.72 5.33 -1.43
C ALA A 52 -0.30 4.54 -2.27
N MET A 53 -0.98 5.23 -3.18
CA MET A 53 -1.96 4.63 -4.09
C MET A 53 -1.39 4.60 -5.51
N LEU A 54 -1.24 3.38 -6.06
CA LEU A 54 -0.71 3.16 -7.40
C LEU A 54 -1.85 2.78 -8.35
N LYS A 55 -1.92 3.48 -9.48
CA LYS A 55 -2.76 3.09 -10.62
C LYS A 55 -1.95 2.20 -11.54
N PHE A 56 -2.45 1.00 -11.79
CA PHE A 56 -1.83 0.03 -12.69
C PHE A 56 -2.41 0.13 -14.11
N PRO A 57 -1.65 -0.29 -15.15
CA PRO A 57 -2.15 -0.42 -16.51
C PRO A 57 -3.34 -1.38 -16.61
N GLU A 58 -4.03 -1.37 -17.75
CA GLU A 58 -5.21 -2.25 -17.98
C GLU A 58 -4.83 -3.72 -18.15
N LYS A 59 -3.62 -4.01 -18.61
CA LYS A 59 -3.16 -5.37 -18.83
C LYS A 59 -2.98 -6.13 -17.52
N ALA A 60 -3.69 -7.24 -17.36
CA ALA A 60 -3.59 -8.09 -16.20
C ALA A 60 -2.14 -8.56 -15.95
N GLY A 61 -1.69 -8.50 -14.71
CA GLY A 61 -0.37 -8.94 -14.28
C GLY A 61 0.80 -8.12 -14.82
N SER A 62 0.56 -6.92 -15.37
CA SER A 62 1.61 -6.07 -15.96
C SER A 62 2.54 -5.44 -14.94
N GLY A 63 2.08 -5.20 -13.72
CA GLY A 63 2.89 -4.74 -12.61
C GLY A 63 3.37 -5.93 -11.77
N LEU A 64 4.69 -5.99 -11.52
CA LEU A 64 5.33 -7.02 -10.72
C LEU A 64 5.64 -6.46 -9.34
N VAL A 65 4.93 -6.97 -8.33
CA VAL A 65 5.07 -6.55 -6.93
C VAL A 65 6.11 -7.42 -6.24
N SER A 66 7.05 -6.80 -5.56
CA SER A 66 8.07 -7.46 -4.76
C SER A 66 8.33 -6.71 -3.47
N THR A 67 8.82 -7.42 -2.45
CA THR A 67 9.05 -6.86 -1.12
C THR A 67 10.38 -7.34 -0.55
N SER A 68 10.91 -6.62 0.43
CA SER A 68 11.92 -7.16 1.32
C SER A 68 11.36 -8.37 2.08
N PRO A 69 12.21 -9.20 2.72
CA PRO A 69 11.74 -10.25 3.61
C PRO A 69 10.73 -9.73 4.64
N PHE A 70 9.70 -10.53 4.91
CA PHE A 70 8.72 -10.30 5.95
C PHE A 70 8.57 -11.55 6.83
N VAL A 71 8.23 -11.36 8.08
CA VAL A 71 8.11 -12.44 9.06
C VAL A 71 6.68 -12.98 9.17
N LEU A 72 5.70 -12.22 8.70
CA LEU A 72 4.29 -12.61 8.69
C LEU A 72 3.56 -11.86 7.57
N GLY A 73 2.85 -12.60 6.74
CA GLY A 73 1.79 -12.10 5.90
C GLY A 73 0.44 -12.50 6.48
N ARG A 74 -0.55 -11.59 6.47
CA ARG A 74 -1.90 -11.87 6.97
C ARG A 74 -2.95 -11.11 6.18
N THR A 75 -4.06 -11.80 5.86
CA THR A 75 -5.24 -11.16 5.29
C THR A 75 -6.03 -10.43 6.37
N ALA A 76 -6.92 -9.52 5.99
CA ALA A 76 -7.78 -8.81 6.94
C ALA A 76 -8.54 -9.80 7.83
N PRO A 77 -8.74 -9.49 9.14
CA PRO A 77 -9.43 -10.39 10.07
C PRO A 77 -10.87 -10.70 9.68
N GLU A 78 -11.49 -9.78 8.95
CA GLU A 78 -12.87 -9.89 8.45
C GLU A 78 -12.89 -9.53 6.95
N PRO A 79 -13.89 -9.97 6.19
CA PRO A 79 -14.05 -9.52 4.81
C PRO A 79 -14.12 -8.01 4.76
N VAL A 80 -13.30 -7.40 3.91
CA VAL A 80 -13.24 -5.93 3.75
C VAL A 80 -14.56 -5.40 3.18
N GLU A 81 -15.20 -6.21 2.36
CA GLU A 81 -16.46 -5.90 1.72
C GLU A 81 -17.42 -7.09 1.80
N LEU A 82 -18.72 -6.79 1.91
CA LEU A 82 -19.76 -7.79 2.04
C LEU A 82 -20.80 -7.67 0.92
N PRO A 83 -21.29 -8.78 0.37
CA PRO A 83 -22.29 -8.78 -0.72
C PRO A 83 -23.58 -8.02 -0.39
N GLU A 84 -24.04 -8.06 0.86
CA GLU A 84 -25.23 -7.33 1.32
C GLU A 84 -25.08 -5.81 1.20
N ASN A 85 -23.82 -5.32 1.20
CA ASN A 85 -23.46 -3.91 0.99
C ASN A 85 -23.05 -3.60 -0.45
N GLN A 86 -23.27 -4.53 -1.39
CA GLN A 86 -22.82 -4.42 -2.78
C GLN A 86 -21.27 -4.29 -2.87
N GLY A 87 -20.56 -4.94 -1.96
CA GLY A 87 -19.13 -5.04 -1.92
C GLY A 87 -18.66 -6.50 -1.95
N TYR A 88 -17.47 -6.77 -2.45
CA TYR A 88 -16.99 -8.14 -2.62
C TYR A 88 -15.51 -8.23 -2.28
N SER A 89 -15.17 -9.19 -1.43
CA SER A 89 -13.80 -9.63 -1.12
C SER A 89 -13.59 -11.06 -1.58
N ILE A 90 -12.36 -11.44 -1.94
CA ILE A 90 -12.05 -12.80 -2.39
C ILE A 90 -11.02 -13.49 -1.51
N LEU A 91 -10.17 -12.77 -0.80
CA LEU A 91 -9.18 -13.38 0.08
C LEU A 91 -9.87 -14.00 1.29
N GLU A 92 -9.41 -15.20 1.70
CA GLU A 92 -9.88 -15.84 2.93
C GLU A 92 -9.47 -14.97 4.13
N PRO A 93 -10.43 -14.53 4.97
CA PRO A 93 -10.13 -13.69 6.13
C PRO A 93 -9.27 -14.40 7.17
N ASP A 94 -8.54 -13.62 7.95
CA ASP A 94 -7.76 -14.07 9.10
C ASP A 94 -6.73 -15.18 8.79
N THR A 95 -6.24 -15.25 7.56
CA THR A 95 -5.33 -16.28 7.08
C THR A 95 -3.91 -15.77 6.98
N SER A 96 -2.95 -16.55 7.48
CA SER A 96 -1.52 -16.24 7.37
C SER A 96 -0.92 -16.85 6.10
N PHE A 97 0.08 -16.17 5.54
CA PHE A 97 0.82 -16.64 4.36
C PHE A 97 2.30 -16.24 4.46
N GLU A 98 3.16 -16.96 3.75
CA GLU A 98 4.60 -16.74 3.71
C GLU A 98 5.09 -16.17 2.37
N SER A 99 4.23 -16.19 1.34
CA SER A 99 4.52 -15.70 0.00
C SER A 99 3.32 -15.02 -0.63
N LEU A 100 3.55 -14.00 -1.46
CA LEU A 100 2.50 -13.27 -2.17
C LEU A 100 1.84 -14.11 -3.28
N ASP A 101 2.47 -15.19 -3.74
CA ASP A 101 1.95 -16.06 -4.81
C ASP A 101 1.07 -17.21 -4.31
N GLY A 102 0.82 -17.30 -3.00
CA GLY A 102 0.10 -18.40 -2.38
C GLY A 102 -0.98 -17.97 -1.37
N VAL A 103 -1.62 -16.83 -1.54
CA VAL A 103 -2.61 -16.31 -0.59
C VAL A 103 -3.97 -16.98 -0.80
N GLN A 104 -4.53 -17.55 0.28
CA GLN A 104 -5.79 -18.29 0.23
C GLN A 104 -6.98 -17.41 -0.11
N THR A 105 -7.94 -17.98 -0.85
CA THR A 105 -9.20 -17.34 -1.20
C THR A 105 -10.38 -18.10 -0.61
N VAL A 106 -11.52 -17.43 -0.45
CA VAL A 106 -12.78 -18.02 0.02
C VAL A 106 -13.33 -19.13 -0.89
N THR A 107 -12.78 -19.29 -2.09
CA THR A 107 -13.14 -20.38 -3.03
C THR A 107 -12.29 -21.62 -2.84
N GLY A 108 -11.31 -21.60 -1.93
CA GLY A 108 -10.35 -22.69 -1.72
C GLY A 108 -9.19 -22.73 -2.71
N GLU A 109 -9.09 -21.74 -3.60
CA GLU A 109 -7.95 -21.54 -4.51
C GLU A 109 -6.91 -20.61 -3.87
N THR A 110 -5.77 -20.42 -4.53
CA THR A 110 -4.79 -19.41 -4.15
C THR A 110 -4.77 -18.24 -5.13
N ALA A 111 -4.51 -17.05 -4.62
CA ALA A 111 -4.27 -15.84 -5.39
C ALA A 111 -2.77 -15.55 -5.45
N ASP A 112 -2.27 -15.16 -6.62
CA ASP A 112 -0.95 -14.59 -6.81
C ASP A 112 -1.03 -13.06 -6.74
N LEU A 113 -0.57 -12.49 -5.62
CA LEU A 113 -0.55 -11.05 -5.38
C LEU A 113 0.79 -10.40 -5.73
N SER A 114 1.74 -11.19 -6.24
CA SER A 114 3.00 -10.67 -6.80
C SER A 114 2.81 -10.03 -8.18
N ARG A 115 1.62 -10.19 -8.79
CA ARG A 115 1.26 -9.65 -10.09
C ARG A 115 -0.08 -8.92 -10.04
N TYR A 116 -0.10 -7.69 -10.54
CA TYR A 116 -1.32 -6.89 -10.55
C TYR A 116 -1.40 -6.04 -11.84
N PRO A 117 -2.58 -5.69 -12.40
CA PRO A 117 -3.93 -6.00 -11.92
C PRO A 117 -4.25 -7.49 -11.94
N ALA A 118 -4.97 -7.92 -10.89
CA ALA A 118 -5.49 -9.26 -10.76
C ALA A 118 -6.98 -9.29 -11.15
N ARG A 119 -7.72 -10.29 -10.63
CA ARG A 119 -9.15 -10.47 -10.90
C ARG A 119 -9.97 -9.22 -10.55
N ARG A 120 -10.84 -8.78 -11.46
CA ARG A 120 -11.78 -7.68 -11.22
C ARG A 120 -12.97 -8.14 -10.38
N GLY A 121 -13.58 -7.17 -9.66
CA GLY A 121 -14.77 -7.36 -8.87
C GLY A 121 -14.51 -7.51 -7.37
N PHE A 122 -13.29 -7.26 -6.89
CA PHE A 122 -12.92 -7.48 -5.48
C PHE A 122 -12.14 -6.32 -4.87
N GLU A 123 -12.37 -6.15 -3.56
CA GLU A 123 -11.61 -5.28 -2.66
C GLU A 123 -11.05 -6.15 -1.54
N ASP A 124 -9.77 -6.08 -1.30
CA ASP A 124 -9.13 -6.86 -0.25
C ASP A 124 -8.05 -6.05 0.47
N LEU A 125 -7.81 -6.40 1.73
CA LEU A 125 -6.68 -5.91 2.50
C LEU A 125 -5.84 -7.08 2.98
N LEU A 126 -4.54 -6.91 2.88
CA LEU A 126 -3.57 -7.78 3.53
C LEU A 126 -2.43 -6.96 4.13
N MET A 127 -1.74 -7.54 5.07
CA MET A 127 -0.66 -6.88 5.80
C MET A 127 0.58 -7.76 5.81
N LEU A 128 1.72 -7.16 5.56
CA LEU A 128 3.03 -7.76 5.78
C LEU A 128 3.66 -7.14 7.03
N VAL A 129 4.14 -7.96 7.94
CA VAL A 129 5.02 -7.55 9.03
C VAL A 129 6.44 -7.73 8.54
N ASN A 130 7.14 -6.61 8.38
CA ASN A 130 8.51 -6.63 7.87
C ASN A 130 9.47 -7.30 8.84
N ASP A 131 10.51 -7.93 8.31
CA ASP A 131 11.59 -8.48 9.11
C ASP A 131 12.30 -7.31 9.84
N PRO A 132 12.33 -7.30 11.19
CA PRO A 132 12.95 -6.23 11.96
C PRO A 132 14.49 -6.21 11.84
N ASP A 133 15.09 -7.30 11.41
CA ASP A 133 16.55 -7.47 11.35
C ASP A 133 17.16 -6.94 10.04
N VAL A 134 16.32 -6.59 9.05
CA VAL A 134 16.83 -5.93 7.84
C VAL A 134 17.09 -4.43 8.10
N PRO A 135 18.18 -3.87 7.57
CA PRO A 135 18.52 -2.47 7.78
C PRO A 135 17.51 -1.50 7.15
N LEU A 136 16.88 -1.92 6.04
CA LEU A 136 15.80 -1.22 5.35
C LEU A 136 14.82 -2.23 4.80
N ALA A 137 13.55 -2.09 5.15
CA ALA A 137 12.48 -2.78 4.46
C ALA A 137 12.06 -1.99 3.21
N TRP A 138 11.53 -2.68 2.22
CA TRP A 138 11.12 -2.07 0.97
C TRP A 138 9.94 -2.81 0.32
N THR A 139 9.20 -2.06 -0.46
CA THR A 139 8.19 -2.57 -1.40
C THR A 139 8.46 -1.94 -2.75
N ALA A 140 8.39 -2.72 -3.81
CA ALA A 140 8.62 -2.23 -5.17
C ALA A 140 7.57 -2.80 -6.13
N VAL A 141 7.24 -2.02 -7.14
CA VAL A 141 6.44 -2.44 -8.29
C VAL A 141 7.19 -2.11 -9.55
N SER A 142 7.55 -3.14 -10.29
CA SER A 142 8.16 -2.98 -11.62
C SER A 142 7.07 -2.96 -12.67
N PHE A 143 7.15 -1.99 -13.59
CA PHE A 143 6.31 -1.86 -14.77
C PHE A 143 7.18 -2.02 -16.03
N PRO A 144 7.46 -3.27 -16.46
CA PRO A 144 8.45 -3.52 -17.52
C PRO A 144 8.07 -2.92 -18.88
N GLU A 145 6.77 -2.88 -19.21
CA GLU A 145 6.29 -2.34 -20.49
C GLU A 145 6.34 -0.82 -20.49
N GLU A 146 6.13 -0.18 -19.35
CA GLU A 146 6.20 1.26 -19.16
C GLU A 146 7.63 1.75 -18.89
N GLY A 147 8.55 0.85 -18.55
CA GLY A 147 9.97 1.13 -18.37
C GLY A 147 10.31 1.88 -17.09
N TYR A 148 9.54 1.68 -16.00
CA TYR A 148 9.86 2.30 -14.70
C TYR A 148 9.59 1.35 -13.52
N VAL A 149 10.12 1.73 -12.36
CA VAL A 149 9.88 1.09 -11.08
C VAL A 149 9.39 2.13 -10.08
N TRP A 150 8.30 1.83 -9.39
CA TRP A 150 7.93 2.51 -8.15
C TRP A 150 8.54 1.74 -6.98
N PHE A 151 9.04 2.45 -5.96
CA PHE A 151 9.48 1.79 -4.74
C PHE A 151 9.33 2.70 -3.52
N SER A 152 9.19 2.07 -2.36
CA SER A 152 9.25 2.69 -1.03
C SER A 152 10.35 2.03 -0.21
N LEU A 153 11.13 2.83 0.49
CA LEU A 153 12.14 2.39 1.46
C LEU A 153 11.74 2.90 2.84
N LYS A 154 11.84 2.04 3.84
CA LYS A 154 11.47 2.40 5.21
C LYS A 154 12.35 1.77 6.26
N ASN A 155 12.40 2.40 7.43
CA ASN A 155 12.96 1.78 8.63
C ASN A 155 11.91 0.84 9.26
N PRO A 156 12.12 -0.49 9.28
CA PRO A 156 11.15 -1.45 9.82
C PRO A 156 10.95 -1.33 11.34
N ALA A 157 11.86 -0.69 12.07
CA ALA A 157 11.68 -0.40 13.49
C ALA A 157 10.63 0.70 13.74
N LEU A 158 10.38 1.56 12.75
CA LEU A 158 9.37 2.62 12.83
C LEU A 158 8.08 2.22 12.11
N LEU A 159 8.15 1.92 10.83
CA LEU A 159 7.01 1.50 10.00
C LEU A 159 7.07 -0.02 9.85
N LYS A 160 6.53 -0.71 10.86
CA LYS A 160 6.66 -2.17 11.00
C LYS A 160 5.89 -2.95 9.95
N GLN A 161 4.77 -2.39 9.47
CA GLN A 161 3.88 -3.07 8.55
C GLN A 161 3.84 -2.38 7.18
N THR A 162 3.49 -3.17 6.16
CA THR A 162 2.99 -2.68 4.88
C THR A 162 1.61 -3.27 4.66
N ILE A 163 0.61 -2.41 4.52
CA ILE A 163 -0.74 -2.84 4.12
C ILE A 163 -0.84 -2.75 2.60
N PHE A 164 -1.35 -3.80 2.00
CA PHE A 164 -1.77 -3.82 0.61
C PHE A 164 -3.29 -3.65 0.58
N TRP A 165 -3.75 -2.58 -0.03
CA TRP A 165 -5.15 -2.41 -0.36
C TRP A 165 -5.35 -2.71 -1.84
N ILE A 166 -5.98 -3.84 -2.13
CA ILE A 166 -6.30 -4.24 -3.49
C ILE A 166 -7.68 -3.69 -3.82
N SER A 167 -7.75 -2.74 -4.74
CA SER A 167 -9.00 -2.12 -5.16
C SER A 167 -9.19 -2.30 -6.66
N ASN A 168 -10.06 -3.25 -7.02
CA ASN A 168 -10.28 -3.62 -8.41
C ASN A 168 -11.77 -3.86 -8.71
N MET A 169 -12.58 -2.81 -8.59
CA MET A 169 -14.01 -2.85 -8.88
C MET A 169 -14.82 -3.71 -7.88
N GLY A 170 -14.36 -3.80 -6.62
CA GLY A 170 -15.06 -4.57 -5.59
C GLY A 170 -16.15 -3.81 -4.86
N ARG A 171 -16.33 -2.50 -5.10
CA ARG A 171 -17.31 -1.62 -4.45
C ARG A 171 -18.29 -1.04 -5.45
N TYR A 172 -19.55 -1.44 -5.37
CA TYR A 172 -20.62 -0.98 -6.27
C TYR A 172 -21.54 0.07 -5.63
N TYR A 173 -21.46 0.27 -4.32
CA TYR A 173 -22.21 1.31 -3.61
C TYR A 173 -21.57 2.69 -3.81
N HIS A 174 -22.39 3.74 -3.60
CA HIS A 174 -21.94 5.12 -3.68
C HIS A 174 -20.90 5.45 -2.57
N PRO A 175 -19.82 6.21 -2.83
CA PRO A 175 -19.50 6.94 -4.08
C PRO A 175 -18.66 6.14 -5.10
N TRP A 176 -18.40 4.88 -4.84
CA TRP A 176 -17.47 4.06 -5.64
C TRP A 176 -18.06 3.66 -7.00
N ASP A 177 -19.30 3.19 -7.01
CA ASP A 177 -20.09 2.85 -8.21
C ASP A 177 -19.33 1.95 -9.21
N GLY A 178 -18.50 1.03 -8.71
CA GLY A 178 -17.67 0.13 -9.53
C GLY A 178 -16.55 0.81 -10.34
N ARG A 179 -16.22 2.07 -10.06
CA ARG A 179 -15.28 2.85 -10.88
C ARG A 179 -13.82 2.79 -10.40
N HIS A 180 -13.57 2.33 -9.18
CA HIS A 180 -12.22 2.24 -8.63
C HIS A 180 -11.59 0.92 -9.06
N ILE A 181 -10.81 0.96 -10.13
CA ILE A 181 -10.26 -0.22 -10.81
C ILE A 181 -8.74 -0.12 -10.99
N ASN A 182 -8.06 -1.27 -10.97
CA ASN A 182 -6.63 -1.40 -11.17
C ASN A 182 -5.81 -0.50 -10.23
N VAL A 183 -6.22 -0.38 -8.98
CA VAL A 183 -5.53 0.41 -7.95
C VAL A 183 -5.04 -0.50 -6.85
N MET A 184 -3.83 -0.26 -6.40
CA MET A 184 -3.26 -0.91 -5.22
C MET A 184 -2.67 0.14 -4.30
N GLY A 185 -3.14 0.17 -3.04
CA GLY A 185 -2.46 0.85 -1.96
C GLY A 185 -1.27 0.02 -1.49
N LEU A 186 -0.11 0.65 -1.34
CA LEU A 186 1.08 0.04 -0.75
C LEU A 186 1.50 0.95 0.41
N GLU A 187 0.96 0.66 1.57
CA GLU A 187 0.89 1.59 2.68
C GLU A 187 1.83 1.17 3.80
N ASP A 188 2.90 1.93 3.96
CA ASP A 188 3.86 1.72 5.05
C ASP A 188 3.31 2.35 6.33
N VAL A 189 3.00 1.54 7.34
CA VAL A 189 2.20 1.97 8.50
C VAL A 189 2.76 1.45 9.84
N THR A 190 2.23 2.01 10.93
CA THR A 190 2.41 1.54 12.31
C THR A 190 1.17 0.85 12.87
N SER A 191 0.13 0.64 12.06
CA SER A 191 -1.17 0.14 12.50
C SER A 191 -1.41 -1.30 12.11
N TYR A 192 -2.27 -1.99 12.88
CA TYR A 192 -2.83 -3.28 12.52
C TYR A 192 -4.11 -3.06 11.72
N PHE A 193 -4.02 -3.08 10.38
CA PHE A 193 -5.11 -2.70 9.48
C PHE A 193 -5.69 -1.33 9.88
N HIS A 194 -7.02 -1.22 9.97
CA HIS A 194 -7.75 -0.03 10.41
C HIS A 194 -8.08 -0.03 11.92
N TYR A 195 -7.61 -1.01 12.65
CA TYR A 195 -7.88 -1.11 14.11
C TYR A 195 -6.92 -0.29 14.98
N GLY A 196 -5.86 0.29 14.44
CA GLY A 196 -4.92 1.16 15.15
C GLY A 196 -3.60 0.52 15.56
#